data_5bf1402a81d20142e11d8b6703bb6f27
#
_entry.id   5bf1402a81d20142e11d8b6703bb6f27
#
_cell.length_a   1.000
_cell.length_b   1.000
_cell.length_c   1.000
_cell.angle_alpha   90.00
_cell.angle_beta   90.00
_cell.angle_gamma   90.00
#
_symmetry.space_group_name_H-M   'P 1'
#
loop_
_entity.id
_entity.type
_entity.pdbx_description
1 polymer ?
#
loop_
_entity_poly.entity_id
_entity_poly.type
_entity_poly.pdbx_seq_one_letter_code
_entity_poly.pdbx_strand_id
1 'polypeptide(L)'
;MHQYEKDGPAIYRQSFATIRAEADLAGLPADVSQVAVRMIHACGMVDLVRDLVFSPDAVADARAALRSGAPILCDVAMVASGVTRKRLPANNDVVCTLSDPSVPELAAKMGTTRSAAALELWRERMEGAVVAVGNAPTALFRLLEMIEEGAPRPAAVIGVPVGFIGAAESKDALAEHPSGLEHLIVRGRRGGSAIAAAALNAIASEEE
;
A
#
# COMPACT_ATOMS: atom_id res chain seq x y z
N MET A 1 -0.48 -18.20 36.44
CA MET A 1 -0.62 -16.79 35.95
C MET A 1 0.44 -16.60 34.88
N HIS A 2 0.07 -16.15 33.66
CA HIS A 2 1.03 -15.92 32.59
C HIS A 2 1.81 -14.63 32.86
N GLN A 3 3.14 -14.70 32.66
CA GLN A 3 4.01 -13.51 32.69
C GLN A 3 4.17 -12.99 31.25
N TYR A 4 3.82 -11.75 31.01
CA TYR A 4 3.98 -11.06 29.72
C TYR A 4 4.10 -9.55 29.92
N GLU A 5 4.71 -8.87 28.96
CA GLU A 5 4.78 -7.41 28.95
C GLU A 5 3.38 -6.79 28.82
N LYS A 6 3.09 -5.77 29.60
CA LYS A 6 1.79 -5.08 29.66
C LYS A 6 1.86 -3.60 29.25
N ASP A 7 3.07 -3.08 29.07
CA ASP A 7 3.29 -1.73 28.58
C ASP A 7 3.29 -1.75 27.04
N GLY A 8 2.19 -1.28 26.42
CA GLY A 8 2.06 -1.24 24.97
C GLY A 8 3.20 -0.50 24.27
N PRO A 9 3.57 0.73 24.68
CA PRO A 9 4.75 1.41 24.17
C PRO A 9 6.05 0.62 24.27
N ALA A 10 6.28 -0.11 25.36
CA ALA A 10 7.45 -0.96 25.52
C ALA A 10 7.44 -2.13 24.54
N ILE A 11 6.28 -2.75 24.32
CA ILE A 11 6.09 -3.83 23.32
C ILE A 11 6.47 -3.32 21.93
N TYR A 12 5.99 -2.15 21.51
CA TYR A 12 6.32 -1.56 20.21
C TYR A 12 7.83 -1.32 20.07
N ARG A 13 8.47 -0.67 21.05
CA ARG A 13 9.92 -0.43 21.02
C ARG A 13 10.73 -1.72 20.93
N GLN A 14 10.38 -2.74 21.70
CA GLN A 14 11.04 -4.04 21.65
C GLN A 14 10.83 -4.74 20.30
N SER A 15 9.61 -4.72 19.78
CA SER A 15 9.31 -5.30 18.47
C SER A 15 10.14 -4.66 17.36
N PHE A 16 10.16 -3.34 17.29
CA PHE A 16 10.95 -2.64 16.26
C PHE A 16 12.45 -2.83 16.42
N ALA A 17 12.96 -2.86 17.66
CA ALA A 17 14.36 -3.17 17.92
C ALA A 17 14.73 -4.59 17.46
N THR A 18 13.88 -5.57 17.75
CA THR A 18 14.06 -6.96 17.31
C THR A 18 14.05 -7.06 15.78
N ILE A 19 13.07 -6.41 15.11
CA ILE A 19 13.01 -6.38 13.65
C ILE A 19 14.29 -5.80 13.05
N ARG A 20 14.78 -4.69 13.59
CA ARG A 20 16.03 -4.07 13.11
C ARG A 20 17.28 -4.92 13.34
N ALA A 21 17.26 -5.77 14.37
CA ALA A 21 18.36 -6.69 14.65
C ALA A 21 18.35 -7.93 13.74
N GLU A 22 17.18 -8.35 13.28
CA GLU A 22 17.00 -9.61 12.54
C GLU A 22 16.86 -9.41 11.02
N ALA A 23 16.28 -8.28 10.58
CA ALA A 23 16.07 -8.00 9.16
C ALA A 23 17.32 -7.39 8.51
N ASP A 24 17.62 -7.80 7.28
CA ASP A 24 18.69 -7.23 6.48
C ASP A 24 18.25 -5.90 5.85
N LEU A 25 18.43 -4.82 6.60
CA LEU A 25 18.05 -3.46 6.18
C LEU A 25 19.21 -2.67 5.57
N ALA A 26 20.41 -3.23 5.51
CA ALA A 26 21.66 -2.49 5.23
C ALA A 26 21.71 -1.85 3.83
N GLY A 27 20.94 -2.33 2.86
CA GLY A 27 20.89 -1.79 1.50
C GLY A 27 19.75 -0.81 1.23
N LEU A 28 18.89 -0.55 2.22
CA LEU A 28 17.70 0.27 2.04
C LEU A 28 17.96 1.75 2.38
N PRO A 29 17.40 2.70 1.61
CA PRO A 29 17.28 4.08 2.07
C PRO A 29 16.58 4.17 3.43
N ALA A 30 16.89 5.19 4.23
CA ALA A 30 16.41 5.29 5.60
C ALA A 30 14.88 5.34 5.71
N ASP A 31 14.22 6.03 4.81
CA ASP A 31 12.78 6.15 4.73
C ASP A 31 12.11 4.82 4.31
N VAL A 32 12.67 4.13 3.32
CA VAL A 32 12.22 2.79 2.90
C VAL A 32 12.43 1.78 4.03
N SER A 33 13.57 1.83 4.73
CA SER A 33 13.86 0.98 5.89
C SER A 33 12.81 1.15 6.99
N GLN A 34 12.39 2.38 7.28
CA GLN A 34 11.32 2.66 8.24
C GLN A 34 9.99 2.03 7.82
N VAL A 35 9.64 2.14 6.53
CA VAL A 35 8.44 1.50 5.97
C VAL A 35 8.53 -0.02 6.08
N ALA A 36 9.68 -0.61 5.70
CA ALA A 36 9.92 -2.05 5.78
C ALA A 36 9.76 -2.59 7.20
N VAL A 37 10.33 -1.91 8.22
CA VAL A 37 10.19 -2.30 9.63
C VAL A 37 8.74 -2.38 10.05
N ARG A 38 7.91 -1.42 9.66
CA ARG A 38 6.48 -1.42 10.00
C ARG A 38 5.69 -2.48 9.23
N MET A 39 6.06 -2.74 7.97
CA MET A 39 5.48 -3.85 7.19
C MET A 39 5.80 -5.21 7.81
N ILE A 40 7.05 -5.41 8.23
CA ILE A 40 7.50 -6.63 8.95
C ILE A 40 6.75 -6.77 10.28
N HIS A 41 6.61 -5.71 11.04
CA HIS A 41 5.85 -5.73 12.30
C HIS A 41 4.40 -6.22 12.09
N ALA A 42 3.76 -5.82 10.98
CA ALA A 42 2.39 -6.21 10.67
C ALA A 42 2.23 -7.67 10.24
N CYS A 43 3.29 -8.34 9.77
CA CYS A 43 3.21 -9.71 9.27
C CYS A 43 4.09 -10.73 10.04
N GLY A 44 5.04 -10.26 10.85
CA GLY A 44 5.98 -11.12 11.59
C GLY A 44 7.03 -11.82 10.72
N MET A 45 7.26 -11.34 9.48
CA MET A 45 8.18 -11.98 8.52
C MET A 45 9.36 -11.06 8.21
N VAL A 46 10.50 -11.27 8.86
CA VAL A 46 11.72 -10.45 8.66
C VAL A 46 12.32 -10.60 7.26
N ASP A 47 12.11 -11.74 6.62
CA ASP A 47 12.56 -12.02 5.25
C ASP A 47 11.75 -11.32 4.15
N LEU A 48 10.68 -10.60 4.50
CA LEU A 48 9.88 -9.77 3.58
C LEU A 48 10.74 -8.76 2.85
N VAL A 49 11.80 -8.26 3.49
CA VAL A 49 12.76 -7.29 2.91
C VAL A 49 13.39 -7.79 1.61
N ARG A 50 13.62 -9.10 1.48
CA ARG A 50 14.23 -9.69 0.27
C ARG A 50 13.36 -9.56 -0.97
N ASP A 51 12.05 -9.46 -0.76
CA ASP A 51 11.05 -9.35 -1.82
C ASP A 51 10.59 -7.89 -2.04
N LEU A 52 11.10 -6.95 -1.22
CA LEU A 52 10.72 -5.54 -1.31
C LEU A 52 11.38 -4.90 -2.54
N VAL A 53 10.57 -4.28 -3.39
CA VAL A 53 11.02 -3.49 -4.53
C VAL A 53 10.33 -2.13 -4.50
N PHE A 54 11.08 -1.11 -4.81
CA PHE A 54 10.60 0.28 -4.74
C PHE A 54 11.30 1.13 -5.79
N SER A 55 10.61 2.12 -6.30
CA SER A 55 11.23 3.18 -7.09
C SER A 55 11.89 4.22 -6.18
N PRO A 56 12.89 4.96 -6.67
CA PRO A 56 13.73 5.82 -5.83
C PRO A 56 12.99 6.81 -4.95
N ASP A 57 11.93 7.42 -5.47
CA ASP A 57 11.19 8.50 -4.82
C ASP A 57 9.83 8.06 -4.22
N ALA A 58 9.50 6.76 -4.26
CA ALA A 58 8.19 6.24 -3.88
C ALA A 58 7.73 6.68 -2.48
N VAL A 59 8.60 6.59 -1.48
CA VAL A 59 8.28 6.98 -0.09
C VAL A 59 8.25 8.49 0.06
N ALA A 60 9.19 9.19 -0.57
CA ALA A 60 9.31 10.65 -0.51
C ALA A 60 8.09 11.32 -1.16
N ASP A 61 7.71 10.88 -2.36
CA ASP A 61 6.57 11.42 -3.11
C ASP A 61 5.24 11.11 -2.43
N ALA A 62 5.06 9.87 -1.96
CA ALA A 62 3.87 9.52 -1.18
C ALA A 62 3.74 10.39 0.08
N ARG A 63 4.84 10.60 0.80
CA ARG A 63 4.87 11.43 2.01
C ARG A 63 4.58 12.89 1.70
N ALA A 64 5.16 13.44 0.64
CA ALA A 64 4.90 14.81 0.18
C ALA A 64 3.43 14.99 -0.21
N ALA A 65 2.86 14.05 -0.96
CA ALA A 65 1.46 14.04 -1.33
C ALA A 65 0.54 14.04 -0.09
N LEU A 66 0.81 13.16 0.89
CA LEU A 66 0.01 13.13 2.12
C LEU A 66 0.11 14.44 2.91
N ARG A 67 1.29 15.04 3.00
CA ARG A 67 1.49 16.35 3.66
C ARG A 67 0.73 17.47 2.96
N SER A 68 0.54 17.40 1.66
CA SER A 68 -0.27 18.36 0.88
C SER A 68 -1.78 18.09 0.92
N GLY A 69 -2.22 17.07 1.66
CA GLY A 69 -3.65 16.76 1.81
C GLY A 69 -4.20 15.79 0.77
N ALA A 70 -3.35 15.15 -0.03
CA ALA A 70 -3.78 14.20 -1.04
C ALA A 70 -4.60 13.04 -0.43
N PRO A 71 -5.60 12.51 -1.15
CA PRO A 71 -6.38 11.37 -0.69
C PRO A 71 -5.57 10.07 -0.76
N ILE A 72 -5.97 9.10 0.06
CA ILE A 72 -5.52 7.71 -0.02
C ILE A 72 -6.65 6.89 -0.66
N LEU A 73 -6.35 6.24 -1.79
CA LEU A 73 -7.30 5.41 -2.53
C LEU A 73 -6.98 3.94 -2.26
N CYS A 74 -7.93 3.21 -1.66
CA CYS A 74 -7.74 1.84 -1.20
C CYS A 74 -8.62 0.87 -2.00
N ASP A 75 -8.06 -0.26 -2.46
CA ASP A 75 -8.78 -1.29 -3.20
C ASP A 75 -9.83 -2.02 -2.36
N VAL A 76 -9.64 -2.08 -1.05
CA VAL A 76 -10.53 -2.82 -0.14
C VAL A 76 -10.69 -2.10 1.20
N ALA A 77 -11.86 -2.28 1.81
CA ALA A 77 -12.19 -1.67 3.11
C ALA A 77 -11.20 -2.06 4.22
N MET A 78 -10.62 -3.24 4.17
CA MET A 78 -9.63 -3.70 5.15
C MET A 78 -8.35 -2.85 5.12
N VAL A 79 -7.88 -2.43 3.95
CA VAL A 79 -6.77 -1.47 3.83
C VAL A 79 -7.18 -0.13 4.42
N ALA A 80 -8.32 0.42 4.00
CA ALA A 80 -8.82 1.70 4.47
C ALA A 80 -9.02 1.75 5.99
N SER A 81 -9.52 0.66 6.59
CA SER A 81 -9.71 0.52 8.03
C SER A 81 -8.39 0.38 8.80
N GLY A 82 -7.34 -0.14 8.15
CA GLY A 82 -6.01 -0.28 8.74
C GLY A 82 -5.22 1.04 8.79
N VAL A 83 -5.64 2.07 8.06
CA VAL A 83 -5.01 3.39 8.09
C VAL A 83 -5.34 4.09 9.42
N THR A 84 -4.30 4.37 10.20
CA THR A 84 -4.42 5.05 11.48
C THR A 84 -4.60 6.55 11.26
N ARG A 85 -5.83 7.03 11.34
CA ARG A 85 -6.19 8.43 11.05
C ARG A 85 -5.35 9.46 11.81
N LYS A 86 -4.96 9.16 13.05
CA LYS A 86 -4.12 10.03 13.89
C LYS A 86 -2.70 10.24 13.34
N ARG A 87 -2.25 9.37 12.45
CA ARG A 87 -0.92 9.46 11.84
C ARG A 87 -0.92 10.27 10.54
N LEU A 88 -2.09 10.57 9.99
CA LEU A 88 -2.20 11.35 8.76
C LEU A 88 -1.79 12.80 9.01
N PRO A 89 -0.89 13.36 8.17
CA PRO A 89 -0.30 14.69 8.41
C PRO A 89 -1.25 15.84 8.09
N ALA A 90 -2.33 15.56 7.38
CA ALA A 90 -3.41 16.46 7.05
C ALA A 90 -4.75 15.75 7.21
N ASN A 91 -5.86 16.41 6.94
CA ASN A 91 -7.17 15.76 6.90
C ASN A 91 -7.35 14.94 5.62
N ASN A 92 -6.44 14.00 5.38
CA ASN A 92 -6.45 13.17 4.18
C ASN A 92 -7.68 12.28 4.15
N ASP A 93 -8.43 12.34 3.05
CA ASP A 93 -9.49 11.38 2.79
C ASP A 93 -8.91 9.98 2.59
N VAL A 94 -9.54 8.98 3.18
CA VAL A 94 -9.23 7.57 2.88
C VAL A 94 -10.47 6.94 2.26
N VAL A 95 -10.35 6.63 0.99
CA VAL A 95 -11.46 6.28 0.10
C VAL A 95 -11.34 4.81 -0.30
N CYS A 96 -12.45 4.09 -0.19
CA CYS A 96 -12.61 2.76 -0.78
C CYS A 96 -13.98 2.70 -1.46
N THR A 97 -13.99 2.50 -2.76
CA THR A 97 -15.20 2.49 -3.59
C THR A 97 -15.76 1.09 -3.86
N LEU A 98 -15.14 0.04 -3.32
CA LEU A 98 -15.52 -1.36 -3.59
C LEU A 98 -16.99 -1.68 -3.24
N SER A 99 -17.54 -1.00 -2.24
CA SER A 99 -18.92 -1.21 -1.78
C SER A 99 -19.89 -0.17 -2.35
N ASP A 100 -19.47 0.66 -3.30
CA ASP A 100 -20.37 1.60 -3.96
C ASP A 100 -21.47 0.81 -4.69
N PRO A 101 -22.75 1.24 -4.57
CA PRO A 101 -23.89 0.55 -5.19
C PRO A 101 -23.80 0.38 -6.71
N SER A 102 -23.06 1.23 -7.40
CA SER A 102 -22.87 1.17 -8.86
C SER A 102 -21.87 0.10 -9.29
N VAL A 103 -20.97 -0.34 -8.41
CA VAL A 103 -19.86 -1.25 -8.74
C VAL A 103 -20.33 -2.60 -9.32
N PRO A 104 -21.37 -3.28 -8.81
CA PRO A 104 -21.80 -4.54 -9.38
C PRO A 104 -22.25 -4.43 -10.85
N GLU A 105 -23.03 -3.40 -11.18
CA GLU A 105 -23.48 -3.13 -12.55
C GLU A 105 -22.32 -2.75 -13.46
N LEU A 106 -21.42 -1.88 -12.96
CA LEU A 106 -20.23 -1.45 -13.69
C LEU A 106 -19.31 -2.64 -14.00
N ALA A 107 -19.09 -3.53 -13.04
CA ALA A 107 -18.30 -4.75 -13.22
C ALA A 107 -18.89 -5.67 -14.29
N ALA A 108 -20.22 -5.85 -14.27
CA ALA A 108 -20.92 -6.65 -15.28
C ALA A 108 -20.79 -6.01 -16.68
N LYS A 109 -20.96 -4.70 -16.80
CA LYS A 109 -20.81 -3.95 -18.05
C LYS A 109 -19.38 -4.03 -18.62
N MET A 110 -18.38 -3.96 -17.76
CA MET A 110 -16.97 -4.04 -18.14
C MET A 110 -16.48 -5.48 -18.35
N GLY A 111 -17.25 -6.49 -17.95
CA GLY A 111 -16.82 -7.90 -18.00
C GLY A 111 -15.62 -8.19 -17.07
N THR A 112 -15.54 -7.52 -15.93
CA THR A 112 -14.39 -7.60 -15.01
C THR A 112 -14.82 -7.84 -13.56
N THR A 113 -13.84 -7.88 -12.65
CA THR A 113 -14.10 -8.03 -11.21
C THR A 113 -14.63 -6.74 -10.59
N ARG A 114 -15.38 -6.84 -9.49
CA ARG A 114 -15.80 -5.67 -8.72
C ARG A 114 -14.62 -4.80 -8.27
N SER A 115 -13.51 -5.44 -7.88
CA SER A 115 -12.31 -4.71 -7.46
C SER A 115 -11.71 -3.86 -8.58
N ALA A 116 -11.66 -4.38 -9.80
CA ALA A 116 -11.21 -3.62 -10.97
C ALA A 116 -12.20 -2.50 -11.32
N ALA A 117 -13.49 -2.82 -11.40
CA ALA A 117 -14.53 -1.84 -11.74
C ALA A 117 -14.61 -0.68 -10.73
N ALA A 118 -14.38 -0.95 -9.45
CA ALA A 118 -14.41 0.07 -8.41
C ALA A 118 -13.38 1.20 -8.63
N LEU A 119 -12.29 0.93 -9.33
CA LEU A 119 -11.25 1.93 -9.62
C LEU A 119 -11.73 3.01 -10.59
N GLU A 120 -12.73 2.72 -11.43
CA GLU A 120 -13.30 3.73 -12.32
C GLU A 120 -13.83 4.95 -11.55
N LEU A 121 -14.31 4.73 -10.34
CA LEU A 121 -14.80 5.80 -9.46
C LEU A 121 -13.66 6.64 -8.85
N TRP A 122 -12.40 6.29 -9.13
CA TRP A 122 -11.24 7.07 -8.64
C TRP A 122 -10.78 8.15 -9.63
N ARG A 123 -11.20 8.09 -10.90
CA ARG A 123 -10.62 8.93 -11.98
C ARG A 123 -10.48 10.40 -11.60
N GLU A 124 -11.50 11.01 -11.03
CA GLU A 124 -11.49 12.43 -10.66
C GLU A 124 -10.63 12.74 -9.42
N ARG A 125 -10.22 11.73 -8.67
CA ARG A 125 -9.49 11.86 -7.41
C ARG A 125 -8.07 11.28 -7.47
N MET A 126 -7.68 10.74 -8.62
CA MET A 126 -6.45 9.96 -8.74
C MET A 126 -5.21 10.84 -8.90
N GLU A 127 -5.35 12.07 -9.42
CA GLU A 127 -4.21 12.96 -9.60
C GLU A 127 -3.54 13.27 -8.26
N GLY A 128 -2.26 12.94 -8.16
CA GLY A 128 -1.47 13.14 -6.96
C GLY A 128 -1.89 12.32 -5.74
N ALA A 129 -2.86 11.43 -5.85
CA ALA A 129 -3.30 10.54 -4.77
C ALA A 129 -2.21 9.53 -4.37
N VAL A 130 -2.28 9.00 -3.15
CA VAL A 130 -1.55 7.79 -2.77
C VAL A 130 -2.46 6.59 -2.93
N VAL A 131 -2.12 5.68 -3.83
CA VAL A 131 -2.91 4.48 -4.10
C VAL A 131 -2.37 3.31 -3.29
N ALA A 132 -3.26 2.52 -2.67
CA ALA A 132 -2.90 1.31 -1.95
C ALA A 132 -3.76 0.13 -2.40
N VAL A 133 -3.14 -0.82 -3.08
CA VAL A 133 -3.73 -2.09 -3.48
C VAL A 133 -3.16 -3.19 -2.61
N GLY A 134 -3.93 -3.63 -1.61
CA GLY A 134 -3.50 -4.64 -0.63
C GLY A 134 -4.21 -5.98 -0.77
N ASN A 135 -5.17 -6.10 -1.68
CA ASN A 135 -5.97 -7.33 -1.80
C ASN A 135 -6.03 -7.86 -3.23
N ALA A 136 -6.54 -7.07 -4.18
CA ALA A 136 -6.93 -7.59 -5.48
C ALA A 136 -5.91 -7.32 -6.59
N PRO A 137 -5.27 -8.37 -7.16
CA PRO A 137 -4.41 -8.21 -8.33
C PRO A 137 -5.11 -7.53 -9.52
N THR A 138 -6.40 -7.82 -9.71
CA THR A 138 -7.20 -7.21 -10.79
C THR A 138 -7.39 -5.70 -10.63
N ALA A 139 -7.39 -5.19 -9.39
CA ALA A 139 -7.37 -3.76 -9.14
C ALA A 139 -6.04 -3.14 -9.60
N LEU A 140 -4.92 -3.81 -9.30
CA LEU A 140 -3.61 -3.30 -9.71
C LEU A 140 -3.43 -3.30 -11.24
N PHE A 141 -3.85 -4.36 -11.92
CA PHE A 141 -3.87 -4.39 -13.39
C PHE A 141 -4.76 -3.27 -13.96
N ARG A 142 -5.98 -3.09 -13.40
CA ARG A 142 -6.88 -2.04 -13.89
C ARG A 142 -6.29 -0.63 -13.71
N LEU A 143 -5.59 -0.39 -12.59
CA LEU A 143 -4.87 0.87 -12.39
C LEU A 143 -3.90 1.15 -13.54
N LEU A 144 -3.10 0.16 -13.93
CA LEU A 144 -2.13 0.29 -15.03
C LEU A 144 -2.82 0.57 -16.36
N GLU A 145 -3.88 -0.17 -16.69
CA GLU A 145 -4.70 0.07 -17.87
C GLU A 145 -5.27 1.49 -17.89
N MET A 146 -5.80 1.98 -16.76
CA MET A 146 -6.32 3.35 -16.65
C MET A 146 -5.24 4.40 -16.92
N ILE A 147 -4.01 4.17 -16.47
CA ILE A 147 -2.86 5.07 -16.76
C ILE A 147 -2.53 5.05 -18.26
N GLU A 148 -2.55 3.87 -18.89
CA GLU A 148 -2.36 3.73 -20.35
C GLU A 148 -3.47 4.42 -21.14
N GLU A 149 -4.70 4.41 -20.61
CA GLU A 149 -5.86 5.14 -21.16
C GLU A 149 -5.79 6.66 -20.94
N GLY A 150 -4.76 7.17 -20.27
CA GLY A 150 -4.56 8.59 -20.01
C GLY A 150 -5.27 9.11 -18.75
N ALA A 151 -5.60 8.25 -17.81
CA ALA A 151 -6.10 8.70 -16.50
C ALA A 151 -5.04 9.51 -15.73
N PRO A 152 -5.45 10.44 -14.83
CA PRO A 152 -4.53 11.19 -13.98
C PRO A 152 -3.61 10.27 -13.18
N ARG A 153 -2.37 10.71 -12.94
CA ARG A 153 -1.35 9.89 -12.28
C ARG A 153 -1.41 10.06 -10.76
N PRO A 154 -1.38 8.95 -9.99
CA PRO A 154 -1.13 9.02 -8.55
C PRO A 154 0.30 9.47 -8.26
N ALA A 155 0.54 10.02 -7.08
CA ALA A 155 1.88 10.38 -6.60
C ALA A 155 2.71 9.12 -6.33
N ALA A 156 2.10 8.08 -5.77
CA ALA A 156 2.76 6.79 -5.56
C ALA A 156 1.73 5.66 -5.41
N VAL A 157 2.18 4.43 -5.69
CA VAL A 157 1.39 3.20 -5.60
C VAL A 157 2.02 2.21 -4.62
N ILE A 158 1.32 1.90 -3.54
CA ILE A 158 1.64 0.79 -2.64
C ILE A 158 0.94 -0.46 -3.20
N GLY A 159 1.65 -1.21 -4.05
CA GLY A 159 1.12 -2.36 -4.78
C GLY A 159 1.51 -3.67 -4.13
N VAL A 160 0.78 -4.12 -3.13
CA VAL A 160 1.07 -5.36 -2.39
C VAL A 160 -0.14 -6.31 -2.32
N PRO A 161 -0.84 -6.57 -3.44
CA PRO A 161 -1.89 -7.58 -3.43
C PRO A 161 -1.32 -8.95 -3.05
N VAL A 162 -2.15 -9.78 -2.42
CA VAL A 162 -1.79 -11.12 -1.96
C VAL A 162 -2.54 -12.16 -2.76
N GLY A 163 -1.90 -13.30 -3.07
CA GLY A 163 -2.61 -14.41 -3.68
C GLY A 163 -1.79 -15.31 -4.58
N PHE A 164 -2.51 -16.25 -5.19
CA PHE A 164 -1.92 -17.32 -6.01
C PHE A 164 -2.13 -17.10 -7.52
N ILE A 165 -3.05 -16.19 -7.90
CA ILE A 165 -3.39 -15.91 -9.30
C ILE A 165 -3.30 -14.39 -9.51
N GLY A 166 -2.38 -13.96 -10.35
CA GLY A 166 -2.18 -12.56 -10.74
C GLY A 166 -1.45 -11.69 -9.70
N ALA A 167 -1.20 -12.18 -8.48
CA ALA A 167 -0.58 -11.35 -7.45
C ALA A 167 0.88 -11.01 -7.75
N ALA A 168 1.68 -11.97 -8.16
CA ALA A 168 3.06 -11.73 -8.58
C ALA A 168 3.09 -10.90 -9.86
N GLU A 169 2.32 -11.33 -10.85
CA GLU A 169 2.29 -10.75 -12.19
C GLU A 169 1.85 -9.28 -12.18
N SER A 170 0.85 -8.92 -11.35
CA SER A 170 0.40 -7.53 -11.26
C SER A 170 1.43 -6.59 -10.63
N LYS A 171 2.22 -7.09 -9.70
CA LYS A 171 3.31 -6.34 -9.04
C LYS A 171 4.50 -6.17 -9.97
N ASP A 172 4.88 -7.23 -10.68
CA ASP A 172 5.94 -7.14 -11.69
C ASP A 172 5.51 -6.18 -12.81
N ALA A 173 4.24 -6.25 -13.26
CA ALA A 173 3.70 -5.31 -14.24
C ALA A 173 3.76 -3.85 -13.76
N LEU A 174 3.49 -3.57 -12.46
CA LEU A 174 3.65 -2.22 -11.90
C LEU A 174 5.12 -1.78 -11.91
N ALA A 175 6.03 -2.64 -11.44
CA ALA A 175 7.45 -2.32 -11.33
C ALA A 175 8.12 -2.08 -12.69
N GLU A 176 7.64 -2.74 -13.74
CA GLU A 176 8.18 -2.66 -15.10
C GLU A 176 7.37 -1.73 -16.01
N HIS A 177 6.34 -1.06 -15.46
CA HIS A 177 5.43 -0.26 -16.27
C HIS A 177 6.13 0.94 -16.90
N PRO A 178 5.99 1.15 -18.23
CA PRO A 178 6.74 2.20 -18.96
C PRO A 178 6.38 3.63 -18.54
N SER A 179 5.26 3.83 -17.85
CA SER A 179 4.90 5.14 -17.30
C SER A 179 5.83 5.61 -16.19
N GLY A 180 6.60 4.70 -15.55
CA GLY A 180 7.47 5.05 -14.43
C GLY A 180 6.70 5.59 -13.22
N LEU A 181 5.60 4.92 -12.84
CA LEU A 181 4.89 5.25 -11.59
C LEU A 181 5.78 5.00 -10.39
N GLU A 182 5.81 5.95 -9.47
CA GLU A 182 6.44 5.73 -8.18
C GLU A 182 5.71 4.61 -7.44
N HIS A 183 6.46 3.60 -6.98
CA HIS A 183 5.86 2.38 -6.44
C HIS A 183 6.68 1.73 -5.32
N LEU A 184 5.96 1.02 -4.45
CA LEU A 184 6.51 0.09 -3.48
C LEU A 184 5.70 -1.21 -3.57
N ILE A 185 6.39 -2.33 -3.82
CA ILE A 185 5.79 -3.66 -3.94
C ILE A 185 6.53 -4.69 -3.07
N VAL A 186 5.88 -5.82 -2.83
CA VAL A 186 6.51 -7.04 -2.31
C VAL A 186 6.35 -8.12 -3.37
N ARG A 187 7.43 -8.55 -4.01
CA ARG A 187 7.40 -9.54 -5.08
C ARG A 187 6.74 -10.87 -4.68
N GLY A 188 6.34 -11.62 -5.68
CA GLY A 188 5.76 -12.94 -5.50
C GLY A 188 4.33 -12.90 -4.93
N ARG A 189 3.95 -13.89 -4.13
CA ARG A 189 2.58 -14.07 -3.63
C ARG A 189 2.30 -13.31 -2.33
N ARG A 190 3.34 -12.84 -1.64
CA ARG A 190 3.24 -12.12 -0.36
C ARG A 190 2.63 -10.74 -0.56
N GLY A 191 1.89 -10.31 0.43
CA GLY A 191 1.21 -9.02 0.44
C GLY A 191 0.07 -9.04 1.44
N GLY A 192 -0.93 -8.23 1.19
CA GLY A 192 -2.16 -8.22 1.98
C GLY A 192 -2.47 -6.86 2.59
N SER A 193 -3.71 -6.70 2.99
CA SER A 193 -4.24 -5.43 3.51
C SER A 193 -3.49 -4.92 4.74
N ALA A 194 -3.02 -5.82 5.62
CA ALA A 194 -2.26 -5.42 6.80
C ALA A 194 -0.89 -4.82 6.42
N ILE A 195 -0.21 -5.42 5.44
CA ILE A 195 1.09 -4.94 4.94
C ILE A 195 0.90 -3.60 4.23
N ALA A 196 -0.14 -3.45 3.40
CA ALA A 196 -0.46 -2.19 2.72
C ALA A 196 -0.75 -1.06 3.72
N ALA A 197 -1.60 -1.33 4.71
CA ALA A 197 -1.92 -0.36 5.75
C ALA A 197 -0.70 0.00 6.61
N ALA A 198 0.18 -0.97 6.91
CA ALA A 198 1.42 -0.72 7.63
C ALA A 198 2.36 0.20 6.86
N ALA A 199 2.52 -0.02 5.54
CA ALA A 199 3.29 0.86 4.68
C ALA A 199 2.73 2.29 4.68
N LEU A 200 1.42 2.46 4.49
CA LEU A 200 0.75 3.76 4.55
C LEU A 200 0.97 4.46 5.90
N ASN A 201 0.84 3.75 7.01
CA ASN A 201 1.03 4.32 8.35
C ASN A 201 2.48 4.75 8.61
N ALA A 202 3.47 4.08 8.02
CA ALA A 202 4.87 4.47 8.10
C ALA A 202 5.19 5.68 7.21
N ILE A 203 4.57 5.76 6.03
CA ILE A 203 4.70 6.91 5.13
C ILE A 203 4.05 8.16 5.74
N ALA A 204 2.87 8.00 6.34
CA ALA A 204 2.10 9.10 6.91
C ALA A 204 2.78 9.78 8.10
N SER A 205 3.56 9.04 8.90
CA SER A 205 4.24 9.57 10.09
C SER A 205 5.58 8.89 10.30
N GLU A 206 6.61 9.69 10.56
CA GLU A 206 7.96 9.22 10.90
C GLU A 206 8.05 8.74 12.36
N GLU A 207 7.05 9.00 13.18
CA GLU A 207 6.96 8.47 14.53
C GLU A 207 6.73 6.95 14.54
N GLU A 208 7.41 6.25 15.42
CA GLU A 208 7.28 4.81 15.62
C GLU A 208 6.22 4.40 16.62
#